data_28cdedbd8b174c4c7408259869d6bd24
#
_entry.id   28cdedbd8b174c4c7408259869d6bd24
#
_cell.length_a   1.000
_cell.length_b   1.000
_cell.length_c   1.000
_cell.angle_alpha   90.00
_cell.angle_beta   90.00
_cell.angle_gamma   90.00
#
_symmetry.space_group_name_H-M   'P 1'
#
loop_
_entity.id
_entity.type
_entity.pdbx_description
1 polymer ?
#
loop_
_entity_poly.entity_id
_entity_poly.type
_entity_poly.pdbx_seq_one_letter_code
_entity_poly.pdbx_strand_id
1 'polypeptide(L)'
;MVSKEEIQKKYTDLKNRLLELNESYHRHDISEVSDEKYDSLFKELIDFEKNNDFLDTENSPTKRIGFSPLDQFQKYSHRKKMLSLDNAFSINDLTDFNKRVNPKEKFNNLKFSCEPKMDGVAISIRYKDGFFHSAGTRGDGSIGEDVTQNVKTIQGIPLKLENFSTKDPKDFDVRGEIYCLLYTSPSPRDPE
;
A
#
# COMPACT_ATOMS: atom_id res chain seq x y z
N MET A 1 11.10 -8.16 35.89
CA MET A 1 11.64 -7.79 34.57
C MET A 1 11.32 -8.91 33.60
N VAL A 2 10.70 -8.61 32.49
CA VAL A 2 10.42 -9.61 31.45
C VAL A 2 11.75 -10.05 30.83
N SER A 3 11.99 -11.35 30.68
CA SER A 3 13.23 -11.85 30.11
C SER A 3 13.34 -11.54 28.62
N LYS A 4 14.56 -11.46 28.08
CA LYS A 4 14.77 -11.27 26.63
C LYS A 4 14.13 -12.40 25.81
N GLU A 5 14.10 -13.62 26.35
CA GLU A 5 13.47 -14.77 25.70
C GLU A 5 11.97 -14.63 25.61
N GLU A 6 11.31 -14.10 26.67
CA GLU A 6 9.87 -13.82 26.63
C GLU A 6 9.51 -12.71 25.65
N ILE A 7 10.36 -11.68 25.55
CA ILE A 7 10.20 -10.60 24.57
C ILE A 7 10.33 -11.16 23.15
N GLN A 8 11.35 -11.96 22.88
CA GLN A 8 11.59 -12.59 21.59
C GLN A 8 10.43 -13.50 21.18
N LYS A 9 9.88 -14.27 22.11
CA LYS A 9 8.73 -15.14 21.85
C LYS A 9 7.49 -14.33 21.47
N LYS A 10 7.15 -13.30 22.24
CA LYS A 10 6.01 -12.43 21.95
C LYS A 10 6.13 -11.74 20.59
N TYR A 11 7.34 -11.25 20.28
CA TYR A 11 7.63 -10.67 18.96
C TYR A 11 7.38 -11.67 17.83
N THR A 12 7.90 -12.88 17.98
CA THR A 12 7.75 -13.93 16.97
C THR A 12 6.29 -14.32 16.75
N ASP A 13 5.53 -14.47 17.85
CA ASP A 13 4.09 -14.79 17.78
C ASP A 13 3.29 -13.69 17.07
N LEU A 14 3.53 -12.42 17.43
CA LEU A 14 2.86 -11.27 16.82
C LEU A 14 3.23 -11.12 15.33
N LYS A 15 4.51 -11.24 15.01
CA LYS A 15 5.04 -11.20 13.64
C LYS A 15 4.40 -12.29 12.76
N ASN A 16 4.39 -13.55 13.26
CA ASN A 16 3.81 -14.67 12.52
C ASN A 16 2.31 -14.49 12.30
N ARG A 17 1.58 -14.02 13.32
CA ARG A 17 0.15 -13.73 13.18
C ARG A 17 -0.14 -12.69 12.11
N LEU A 18 0.63 -11.63 12.03
CA LEU A 18 0.49 -10.61 10.99
C LEU A 18 0.86 -11.15 9.61
N LEU A 19 1.86 -12.02 9.51
CA LEU A 19 2.22 -12.68 8.25
C LEU A 19 1.08 -13.59 7.76
N GLU A 20 0.46 -14.38 8.64
CA GLU A 20 -0.69 -15.23 8.32
C GLU A 20 -1.88 -14.41 7.85
N LEU A 21 -2.26 -13.36 8.59
CA LEU A 21 -3.37 -12.47 8.22
C LEU A 21 -3.13 -11.82 6.86
N ASN A 22 -1.92 -11.41 6.62
CA ASN A 22 -1.51 -10.82 5.36
C ASN A 22 -1.57 -11.84 4.21
N GLU A 23 -1.14 -13.08 4.44
CA GLU A 23 -1.21 -14.15 3.45
C GLU A 23 -2.67 -14.52 3.13
N SER A 24 -3.52 -14.68 4.15
CA SER A 24 -4.94 -14.95 3.99
C SER A 24 -5.64 -13.87 3.16
N TYR A 25 -5.34 -12.60 3.45
CA TYR A 25 -5.90 -11.47 2.73
C TYR A 25 -5.45 -11.42 1.25
N HIS A 26 -4.14 -11.52 0.99
CA HIS A 26 -3.60 -11.32 -0.36
C HIS A 26 -3.65 -12.55 -1.26
N ARG A 27 -3.61 -13.76 -0.72
CA ARG A 27 -3.63 -15.00 -1.51
C ARG A 27 -5.00 -15.64 -1.62
N HIS A 28 -5.83 -15.49 -0.59
CA HIS A 28 -7.09 -16.21 -0.50
C HIS A 28 -8.30 -15.28 -0.50
N ASP A 29 -8.09 -13.97 -0.49
CA ASP A 29 -9.14 -12.93 -0.39
C ASP A 29 -10.04 -13.13 0.84
N ILE A 30 -9.46 -13.64 1.94
CA ILE A 30 -10.15 -13.88 3.19
C ILE A 30 -9.64 -12.89 4.23
N SER A 31 -10.54 -12.02 4.72
CA SER A 31 -10.26 -11.17 5.88
C SER A 31 -10.68 -11.90 7.16
N GLU A 32 -9.71 -12.43 7.91
CA GLU A 32 -9.98 -13.10 9.20
C GLU A 32 -10.25 -12.11 10.35
N VAL A 33 -9.86 -10.86 10.17
CA VAL A 33 -10.03 -9.78 11.16
C VAL A 33 -10.44 -8.49 10.47
N SER A 34 -11.06 -7.55 11.20
CA SER A 34 -11.34 -6.22 10.66
C SER A 34 -10.05 -5.45 10.42
N ASP A 35 -10.11 -4.48 9.48
CA ASP A 35 -8.98 -3.62 9.16
C ASP A 35 -8.45 -2.87 10.39
N GLU A 36 -9.36 -2.39 11.26
CA GLU A 36 -8.99 -1.75 12.53
C GLU A 36 -8.18 -2.69 13.44
N LYS A 37 -8.56 -3.97 13.48
CA LYS A 37 -7.86 -4.97 14.28
C LYS A 37 -6.50 -5.28 13.69
N TYR A 38 -6.41 -5.40 12.36
CA TYR A 38 -5.13 -5.59 11.67
C TYR A 38 -4.19 -4.41 11.92
N ASP A 39 -4.67 -3.18 11.73
CA ASP A 39 -3.89 -1.94 11.96
C ASP A 39 -3.42 -1.82 13.41
N SER A 40 -4.26 -2.21 14.37
CA SER A 40 -3.88 -2.24 15.78
C SER A 40 -2.72 -3.21 16.05
N LEU A 41 -2.78 -4.43 15.50
CA LEU A 41 -1.70 -5.43 15.63
C LEU A 41 -0.42 -4.97 14.92
N PHE A 42 -0.56 -4.33 13.78
CA PHE A 42 0.58 -3.81 13.02
C PHE A 42 1.29 -2.68 13.77
N LYS A 43 0.51 -1.77 14.38
CA LYS A 43 1.04 -0.71 15.24
C LYS A 43 1.75 -1.28 16.48
N GLU A 44 1.15 -2.30 17.10
CA GLU A 44 1.76 -3.00 18.24
C GLU A 44 3.13 -3.58 17.85
N LEU A 45 3.25 -4.19 16.66
CA LEU A 45 4.52 -4.72 16.17
C LEU A 45 5.56 -3.62 15.96
N ILE A 46 5.18 -2.48 15.37
CA ILE A 46 6.07 -1.32 15.20
C ILE A 46 6.59 -0.82 16.55
N ASP A 47 5.69 -0.66 17.53
CA ASP A 47 6.06 -0.17 18.86
C ASP A 47 6.94 -1.20 19.59
N PHE A 48 6.70 -2.49 19.37
CA PHE A 48 7.53 -3.56 19.90
C PHE A 48 8.96 -3.52 19.37
N GLU A 49 9.11 -3.30 18.07
CA GLU A 49 10.42 -3.17 17.41
C GLU A 49 11.17 -1.92 17.85
N LYS A 50 10.48 -0.78 17.99
CA LYS A 50 11.10 0.47 18.45
C LYS A 50 11.63 0.40 19.88
N ASN A 51 10.97 -0.39 20.74
CA ASN A 51 11.32 -0.49 22.15
C ASN A 51 12.35 -1.59 22.44
N ASN A 52 12.74 -2.38 21.43
CA ASN A 52 13.61 -3.55 21.61
C ASN A 52 14.61 -3.69 20.46
N ASP A 53 15.64 -2.86 20.44
CA ASP A 53 16.67 -2.79 19.37
C ASP A 53 17.44 -4.10 19.12
N PHE A 54 17.35 -5.07 20.01
CA PHE A 54 18.01 -6.37 19.86
C PHE A 54 17.24 -7.36 18.97
N LEU A 55 16.01 -7.02 18.56
CA LEU A 55 15.19 -7.88 17.73
C LEU A 55 15.67 -7.87 16.27
N ASP A 56 15.68 -9.04 15.64
CA ASP A 56 15.89 -9.14 14.20
C ASP A 56 14.63 -8.76 13.45
N THR A 57 14.63 -7.56 12.86
CA THR A 57 13.52 -6.99 12.11
C THR A 57 13.68 -7.10 10.59
N GLU A 58 14.73 -7.74 10.07
CA GLU A 58 15.03 -7.79 8.64
C GLU A 58 13.87 -8.40 7.83
N ASN A 59 13.22 -9.43 8.37
CA ASN A 59 12.07 -10.10 7.77
C ASN A 59 10.74 -9.75 8.45
N SER A 60 10.63 -8.57 9.05
CA SER A 60 9.38 -8.12 9.66
C SER A 60 8.37 -7.61 8.61
N PRO A 61 7.05 -7.83 8.82
CA PRO A 61 6.00 -7.21 8.02
C PRO A 61 6.12 -5.69 7.96
N THR A 62 6.66 -5.06 9.01
CA THR A 62 6.87 -3.60 9.09
C THR A 62 7.86 -3.08 8.06
N LYS A 63 8.73 -3.94 7.52
CA LYS A 63 9.70 -3.62 6.47
C LYS A 63 9.19 -3.93 5.06
N ARG A 64 8.02 -4.56 4.94
CA ARG A 64 7.46 -4.99 3.66
C ARG A 64 6.26 -4.13 3.26
N ILE A 65 6.19 -3.79 1.98
CA ILE A 65 5.05 -3.15 1.34
C ILE A 65 4.37 -4.21 0.46
N GLY A 66 3.45 -4.98 1.04
CA GLY A 66 2.75 -6.06 0.34
C GLY A 66 3.54 -7.38 0.26
N PHE A 67 2.99 -8.36 -0.45
CA PHE A 67 3.60 -9.67 -0.68
C PHE A 67 4.42 -9.72 -1.97
N SER A 68 5.35 -10.68 -2.04
CA SER A 68 5.99 -11.03 -3.31
C SER A 68 4.94 -11.52 -4.31
N PRO A 69 5.06 -11.16 -5.60
CA PRO A 69 4.11 -11.57 -6.63
C PRO A 69 3.97 -13.09 -6.71
N LEU A 70 2.76 -13.58 -6.97
CA LEU A 70 2.51 -14.99 -7.22
C LEU A 70 3.19 -15.44 -8.51
N ASP A 71 3.67 -16.69 -8.57
CA ASP A 71 4.39 -17.23 -9.73
C ASP A 71 3.52 -17.36 -11.00
N GLN A 72 2.20 -17.31 -10.84
CA GLN A 72 1.24 -17.39 -11.96
C GLN A 72 1.17 -16.10 -12.81
N PHE A 73 1.65 -14.97 -12.32
CA PHE A 73 1.75 -13.72 -13.06
C PHE A 73 3.20 -13.37 -13.35
N GLN A 74 3.44 -12.71 -14.48
CA GLN A 74 4.76 -12.15 -14.77
C GLN A 74 5.07 -11.03 -13.77
N LYS A 75 6.37 -10.89 -13.45
CA LYS A 75 6.83 -9.85 -12.52
C LYS A 75 6.89 -8.49 -13.23
N TYR A 76 6.33 -7.47 -12.56
CA TYR A 76 6.40 -6.08 -13.00
C TYR A 76 7.34 -5.29 -12.11
N SER A 77 8.46 -4.80 -12.66
CA SER A 77 9.42 -3.99 -11.90
C SER A 77 9.07 -2.50 -11.96
N HIS A 78 8.90 -1.90 -10.78
CA HIS A 78 8.65 -0.46 -10.65
C HIS A 78 9.92 0.35 -10.85
N ARG A 79 9.87 1.41 -11.67
CA ARG A 79 11.01 2.35 -11.84
C ARG A 79 11.29 3.17 -10.59
N LYS A 80 10.24 3.47 -9.83
CA LYS A 80 10.32 4.12 -8.52
C LYS A 80 9.44 3.32 -7.56
N LYS A 81 9.93 3.13 -6.36
CA LYS A 81 9.20 2.38 -5.32
C LYS A 81 7.81 2.96 -5.09
N MET A 82 6.79 2.09 -5.04
CA MET A 82 5.44 2.45 -4.61
C MET A 82 5.39 2.42 -3.09
N LEU A 83 5.23 3.60 -2.50
CA LEU A 83 5.14 3.75 -1.04
C LEU A 83 3.69 3.55 -0.59
N SER A 84 3.51 3.16 0.68
CA SER A 84 2.22 3.20 1.37
C SER A 84 1.99 4.58 1.98
N LEU A 85 0.74 4.85 2.38
CA LEU A 85 0.39 6.02 3.19
C LEU A 85 0.52 5.67 4.67
N ASP A 86 0.96 6.64 5.46
CA ASP A 86 0.95 6.53 6.91
C ASP A 86 -0.48 6.69 7.43
N ASN A 87 -0.80 5.96 8.51
CA ASN A 87 -2.06 6.09 9.21
C ASN A 87 -1.96 7.14 10.33
N ALA A 88 -3.07 7.83 10.60
CA ALA A 88 -3.21 8.72 11.74
C ALA A 88 -4.43 8.30 12.56
N PHE A 89 -4.23 7.90 13.80
CA PHE A 89 -5.29 7.41 14.71
C PHE A 89 -5.63 8.42 15.80
N SER A 90 -4.86 9.49 15.92
CA SER A 90 -5.02 10.49 16.97
C SER A 90 -4.78 11.92 16.45
N ILE A 91 -5.28 12.88 17.22
CA ILE A 91 -5.00 14.32 16.98
C ILE A 91 -3.50 14.60 17.04
N ASN A 92 -2.74 13.87 17.84
CA ASN A 92 -1.29 14.03 17.93
C ASN A 92 -0.61 13.63 16.63
N ASP A 93 -1.05 12.54 15.97
CA ASP A 93 -0.51 12.10 14.69
C ASP A 93 -0.73 13.17 13.60
N LEU A 94 -1.92 13.81 13.59
CA LEU A 94 -2.21 14.92 12.68
C LEU A 94 -1.35 16.16 12.98
N THR A 95 -1.12 16.44 14.26
CA THR A 95 -0.26 17.54 14.69
C THR A 95 1.18 17.31 14.22
N ASP A 96 1.68 16.09 14.35
CA ASP A 96 3.02 15.73 13.92
C ASP A 96 3.14 15.70 12.39
N PHE A 97 2.09 15.26 11.68
CA PHE A 97 2.02 15.42 10.22
C PHE A 97 2.13 16.91 9.83
N ASN A 98 1.34 17.79 10.46
CA ASN A 98 1.41 19.21 10.19
C ASN A 98 2.81 19.79 10.43
N LYS A 99 3.48 19.41 11.52
CA LYS A 99 4.88 19.83 11.79
C LYS A 99 5.86 19.35 10.72
N ARG A 100 5.67 18.12 10.18
CA ARG A 100 6.52 17.60 9.10
C ARG A 100 6.36 18.38 7.80
N VAL A 101 5.13 18.73 7.41
CA VAL A 101 4.86 19.47 6.16
C VAL A 101 5.10 20.96 6.31
N ASN A 102 5.06 21.49 7.53
CA ASN A 102 5.29 22.91 7.84
C ASN A 102 6.30 23.11 9.00
N PRO A 103 7.54 22.59 8.86
CA PRO A 103 8.51 22.50 9.98
C PRO A 103 8.96 23.85 10.56
N LYS A 104 8.71 24.94 9.86
CA LYS A 104 9.10 26.30 10.32
C LYS A 104 7.88 27.21 10.51
N GLU A 105 6.69 26.66 10.56
CA GLU A 105 5.43 27.42 10.62
C GLU A 105 5.37 28.59 9.61
N LYS A 106 6.02 28.37 8.44
CA LYS A 106 6.14 29.38 7.39
C LYS A 106 4.79 29.74 6.75
N PHE A 107 3.82 28.84 6.89
CA PHE A 107 2.50 29.01 6.31
C PHE A 107 1.46 29.14 7.43
N ASN A 108 1.05 30.35 7.73
CA ASN A 108 0.04 30.64 8.78
C ASN A 108 -1.35 30.10 8.45
N ASN A 109 -1.61 29.74 7.16
CA ASN A 109 -2.91 29.26 6.68
C ASN A 109 -2.72 28.07 5.74
N LEU A 110 -2.07 26.99 6.21
CA LEU A 110 -1.94 25.77 5.43
C LEU A 110 -3.34 25.14 5.25
N LYS A 111 -3.74 24.93 4.00
CA LYS A 111 -4.98 24.24 3.66
C LYS A 111 -4.64 22.83 3.24
N PHE A 112 -5.47 21.88 3.69
CA PHE A 112 -5.39 20.47 3.30
C PHE A 112 -6.58 20.10 2.43
N SER A 113 -6.34 19.31 1.39
CA SER A 113 -7.40 18.58 0.69
C SER A 113 -7.63 17.28 1.43
N CYS A 114 -8.88 17.01 1.79
CA CYS A 114 -9.27 15.76 2.45
C CYS A 114 -10.15 14.98 1.47
N GLU A 115 -9.78 13.74 1.19
CA GLU A 115 -10.44 12.88 0.23
C GLU A 115 -10.65 11.49 0.86
N PRO A 116 -11.71 10.76 0.47
CA PRO A 116 -11.87 9.36 0.86
C PRO A 116 -10.67 8.55 0.37
N LYS A 117 -10.11 7.71 1.25
CA LYS A 117 -9.13 6.71 0.83
C LYS A 117 -9.88 5.52 0.25
N MET A 118 -9.90 5.44 -1.07
CA MET A 118 -10.53 4.31 -1.75
C MET A 118 -9.78 3.02 -1.43
N ASP A 119 -10.55 1.96 -1.17
CA ASP A 119 -10.04 0.60 -0.98
C ASP A 119 -10.17 -0.18 -2.29
N GLY A 120 -9.08 -0.77 -2.74
CA GLY A 120 -9.01 -1.47 -4.01
C GLY A 120 -7.62 -2.05 -4.27
N VAL A 121 -7.23 -2.07 -5.53
CA VAL A 121 -5.93 -2.56 -5.98
C VAL A 121 -5.06 -1.40 -6.44
N ALA A 122 -3.98 -1.13 -5.71
CA ALA A 122 -3.01 -0.12 -6.09
C ALA A 122 -2.23 -0.56 -7.33
N ILE A 123 -2.23 0.27 -8.37
CA ILE A 123 -1.56 0.01 -9.64
C ILE A 123 -0.62 1.12 -10.08
N SER A 124 0.35 0.75 -10.89
CA SER A 124 1.19 1.67 -11.66
C SER A 124 1.00 1.38 -13.14
N ILE A 125 0.57 2.38 -13.90
CA ILE A 125 0.38 2.30 -15.35
C ILE A 125 1.50 3.08 -16.02
N ARG A 126 2.21 2.44 -16.94
CA ARG A 126 3.27 3.06 -17.74
C ARG A 126 2.74 3.48 -19.08
N TYR A 127 3.00 4.74 -19.44
CA TYR A 127 2.78 5.27 -20.77
C TYR A 127 4.12 5.55 -21.45
N LYS A 128 4.22 5.19 -22.73
CA LYS A 128 5.33 5.54 -23.61
C LYS A 128 4.84 6.27 -24.83
N ASP A 129 5.43 7.42 -25.13
CA ASP A 129 5.06 8.27 -26.28
C ASP A 129 3.54 8.53 -26.37
N GLY A 130 2.87 8.67 -25.19
CA GLY A 130 1.44 8.88 -25.09
C GLY A 130 0.58 7.62 -25.23
N PHE A 131 1.18 6.44 -25.39
CA PHE A 131 0.44 5.16 -25.46
C PHE A 131 0.59 4.34 -24.18
N PHE A 132 -0.50 3.68 -23.80
CA PHE A 132 -0.48 2.68 -22.75
C PHE A 132 0.52 1.57 -23.10
N HIS A 133 1.49 1.35 -22.23
CA HIS A 133 2.54 0.35 -22.45
C HIS A 133 2.34 -0.89 -21.56
N SER A 134 2.26 -0.71 -20.27
CA SER A 134 2.16 -1.81 -19.30
C SER A 134 1.55 -1.33 -17.98
N ALA A 135 1.05 -2.27 -17.17
CA ALA A 135 0.55 -1.99 -15.83
C ALA A 135 0.93 -3.10 -14.85
N GLY A 136 1.21 -2.72 -13.61
CA GLY A 136 1.55 -3.64 -12.54
C GLY A 136 0.91 -3.29 -11.22
N THR A 137 0.60 -4.31 -10.41
CA THR A 137 0.16 -4.12 -9.03
C THR A 137 1.30 -3.59 -8.18
N ARG A 138 0.98 -3.06 -6.98
CA ARG A 138 2.00 -2.55 -6.05
C ARG A 138 3.01 -3.64 -5.64
N GLY A 139 2.54 -4.86 -5.34
CA GLY A 139 3.36 -5.92 -4.77
C GLY A 139 4.07 -5.48 -3.49
N ASP A 140 5.39 -5.72 -3.41
CA ASP A 140 6.25 -5.25 -2.30
C ASP A 140 6.70 -3.78 -2.45
N GLY A 141 6.16 -3.08 -3.45
CA GLY A 141 6.52 -1.71 -3.80
C GLY A 141 7.66 -1.60 -4.80
N SER A 142 8.50 -2.58 -4.94
CA SER A 142 9.58 -2.65 -5.93
C SER A 142 9.21 -3.59 -7.09
N ILE A 143 8.57 -4.71 -6.77
CA ILE A 143 8.11 -5.71 -7.72
C ILE A 143 6.65 -6.00 -7.45
N GLY A 144 5.80 -5.88 -8.45
CA GLY A 144 4.40 -6.26 -8.47
C GLY A 144 4.14 -7.36 -9.48
N GLU A 145 2.86 -7.59 -9.75
CA GLU A 145 2.38 -8.51 -10.77
C GLU A 145 2.04 -7.74 -12.05
N ASP A 146 2.38 -8.28 -13.21
CA ASP A 146 1.98 -7.70 -14.49
C ASP A 146 0.48 -7.96 -14.72
N VAL A 147 -0.29 -6.89 -14.70
CA VAL A 147 -1.74 -6.89 -14.92
C VAL A 147 -2.11 -6.10 -16.18
N THR A 148 -1.17 -5.96 -17.11
CA THR A 148 -1.31 -5.17 -18.33
C THR A 148 -2.59 -5.50 -19.09
N GLN A 149 -2.88 -6.79 -19.29
CA GLN A 149 -4.06 -7.20 -20.04
C GLN A 149 -5.37 -6.92 -19.28
N ASN A 150 -5.37 -7.13 -17.96
CA ASN A 150 -6.52 -6.85 -17.10
C ASN A 150 -6.85 -5.35 -17.11
N VAL A 151 -5.84 -4.50 -16.95
CA VAL A 151 -6.03 -3.04 -16.90
C VAL A 151 -6.51 -2.47 -18.25
N LYS A 152 -6.12 -3.06 -19.36
CA LYS A 152 -6.62 -2.68 -20.70
C LYS A 152 -8.13 -2.86 -20.86
N THR A 153 -8.77 -3.73 -20.08
CA THR A 153 -10.22 -3.95 -20.15
C THR A 153 -11.02 -2.85 -19.43
N ILE A 154 -10.37 -2.00 -18.66
CA ILE A 154 -11.02 -0.93 -17.90
C ILE A 154 -11.29 0.27 -18.82
N GLN A 155 -12.56 0.53 -19.12
CA GLN A 155 -12.97 1.57 -20.08
C GLN A 155 -12.50 2.99 -19.71
N GLY A 156 -12.37 3.29 -18.41
CA GLY A 156 -11.89 4.59 -17.93
C GLY A 156 -10.39 4.86 -18.11
N ILE A 157 -9.60 3.84 -18.53
CA ILE A 157 -8.16 3.98 -18.71
C ILE A 157 -7.85 4.18 -20.19
N PRO A 158 -7.32 5.36 -20.59
CA PRO A 158 -7.05 5.64 -21.98
C PRO A 158 -5.88 4.79 -22.51
N LEU A 159 -6.07 4.09 -23.62
CA LEU A 159 -4.99 3.39 -24.32
C LEU A 159 -4.09 4.34 -25.09
N LYS A 160 -4.58 5.54 -25.40
CA LYS A 160 -3.84 6.66 -26.00
C LYS A 160 -4.25 7.94 -25.29
N LEU A 161 -3.28 8.71 -24.84
CA LEU A 161 -3.53 10.01 -24.21
C LEU A 161 -3.90 11.04 -25.28
N GLU A 162 -5.02 11.72 -25.03
CA GLU A 162 -5.42 12.86 -25.83
C GLU A 162 -4.50 14.06 -25.55
N ASN A 163 -4.25 14.89 -26.59
CA ASN A 163 -3.40 16.08 -26.48
C ASN A 163 -1.95 15.82 -26.02
N PHE A 164 -1.45 14.59 -26.14
CA PHE A 164 -0.05 14.29 -25.88
C PHE A 164 0.85 15.05 -26.87
N SER A 165 1.79 15.81 -26.33
CA SER A 165 2.69 16.67 -27.09
C SER A 165 4.13 16.15 -27.04
N THR A 166 4.94 16.48 -28.06
CA THR A 166 6.37 16.20 -28.06
C THR A 166 7.15 16.88 -26.94
N LYS A 167 6.52 17.83 -26.23
CA LYS A 167 7.08 18.49 -25.04
C LYS A 167 6.81 17.69 -23.74
N ASP A 168 5.87 16.74 -23.79
CA ASP A 168 5.54 15.91 -22.65
C ASP A 168 6.61 14.82 -22.43
N PRO A 169 6.74 14.29 -21.19
CA PRO A 169 7.65 13.19 -20.92
C PRO A 169 7.28 11.97 -21.77
N LYS A 170 8.24 11.48 -22.56
CA LYS A 170 8.02 10.32 -23.45
C LYS A 170 7.71 9.02 -22.69
N ASP A 171 8.12 8.93 -21.44
CA ASP A 171 8.00 7.72 -20.63
C ASP A 171 7.74 8.11 -19.18
N PHE A 172 6.53 7.85 -18.68
CA PHE A 172 6.11 8.16 -17.31
C PHE A 172 5.15 7.12 -16.76
N ASP A 173 5.02 7.09 -15.44
CA ASP A 173 4.12 6.21 -14.73
C ASP A 173 3.00 7.03 -14.07
N VAL A 174 1.76 6.57 -14.24
CA VAL A 174 0.58 7.06 -13.52
C VAL A 174 0.24 6.02 -12.44
N ARG A 175 0.05 6.47 -11.22
CA ARG A 175 -0.34 5.61 -10.09
C ARG A 175 -1.76 5.92 -9.67
N GLY A 176 -2.49 4.88 -9.32
CA GLY A 176 -3.89 5.00 -8.92
C GLY A 176 -4.38 3.76 -8.18
N GLU A 177 -5.66 3.79 -7.86
CA GLU A 177 -6.37 2.71 -7.21
C GLU A 177 -7.48 2.22 -8.12
N ILE A 178 -7.52 0.91 -8.41
CA ILE A 178 -8.65 0.28 -9.09
C ILE A 178 -9.57 -0.24 -8.00
N TYR A 179 -10.81 0.21 -7.99
CA TYR A 179 -11.84 -0.21 -7.05
C TYR A 179 -13.15 -0.49 -7.78
N CYS A 180 -14.00 -1.28 -7.16
CA CYS A 180 -15.33 -1.60 -7.67
C CYS A 180 -16.40 -0.97 -6.76
N LEU A 181 -17.43 -0.42 -7.36
CA LEU A 181 -18.57 0.10 -6.60
C LEU A 181 -19.49 -1.06 -6.21
N LEU A 182 -19.94 -1.11 -4.94
CA LEU A 182 -20.79 -2.17 -4.39
C LEU A 182 -22.02 -2.47 -5.23
N TYR A 183 -22.69 -1.43 -5.74
CA TYR A 183 -23.90 -1.57 -6.56
C TYR A 183 -23.63 -2.19 -7.95
N THR A 184 -22.37 -2.23 -8.39
CA THR A 184 -21.99 -2.83 -9.68
C THR A 184 -21.44 -4.25 -9.52
N SER A 185 -20.83 -4.54 -8.38
CA SER A 185 -20.32 -5.87 -8.03
C SER A 185 -20.18 -5.93 -6.51
N PRO A 186 -21.16 -6.49 -5.79
CA PRO A 186 -21.07 -6.60 -4.34
C PRO A 186 -19.81 -7.35 -3.95
N SER A 187 -19.02 -6.75 -3.07
CA SER A 187 -17.83 -7.38 -2.54
C SER A 187 -18.23 -8.47 -1.54
N PRO A 188 -17.56 -9.63 -1.54
CA PRO A 188 -17.73 -10.63 -0.49
C PRO A 188 -17.40 -10.11 0.93
N ARG A 189 -16.78 -8.94 1.03
CA ARG A 189 -16.37 -8.30 2.30
C ARG A 189 -17.46 -7.46 2.96
N ASP A 190 -18.51 -7.13 2.21
CA ASP A 190 -19.60 -6.34 2.75
C ASP A 190 -20.71 -7.28 3.22
N PRO A 191 -20.91 -7.44 4.55
CA PRO A 191 -22.05 -8.16 5.07
C PRO A 191 -23.32 -7.40 4.67
N GLU A 192 -24.34 -8.16 4.19
CA GLU A 192 -25.68 -7.64 3.95
C GLU A 192 -26.29 -7.02 5.22
#